data_2539ff5ea79ba8108af1bb54c95e7d71
#
_entry.id   2539ff5ea79ba8108af1bb54c95e7d71
#
_cell.length_a   1.000
_cell.length_b   1.000
_cell.length_c   1.000
_cell.angle_alpha   90.00
_cell.angle_beta   90.00
_cell.angle_gamma   90.00
#
_symmetry.space_group_name_H-M   'P 1'
#
loop_
_entity.id
_entity.type
_entity.pdbx_description
1 polymer ?
#
loop_
_entity_poly.entity_id
_entity_poly.type
_entity_poly.pdbx_seq_one_letter_code
_entity_poly.pdbx_strand_id
1 'polypeptide(L)'
;MGATILACWFTADTHFGHGALRALMRRPFDSTAGMDAALAAAWNAAVAPEDEIWHLGDFAIGHPDPAALLAGLHGRKHLIWGNNDPPAIRDLAGWASSQAYAELEREGRFLILFHYPLRSWNRQSKGAWNLHGHSHGRLKPLPRQFDVGVDPRGFRPIRLADLTPGAGPTSGDAA
;
A
#
# COMPACT_ATOMS: atom_id res chain seq x y z
N MET A 1 -2.38 17.59 28.00
CA MET A 1 -2.97 16.62 27.04
C MET A 1 -1.99 16.52 25.89
N GLY A 2 -1.26 15.39 25.76
CA GLY A 2 -0.34 15.18 24.65
C GLY A 2 -1.14 15.09 23.34
N ALA A 3 -0.74 15.84 22.32
CA ALA A 3 -1.31 15.66 20.98
C ALA A 3 -1.02 14.22 20.53
N THR A 4 -2.06 13.47 20.24
CA THR A 4 -1.92 12.14 19.62
C THR A 4 -1.27 12.36 18.26
N ILE A 5 -0.04 11.91 18.09
CA ILE A 5 0.63 11.96 16.77
C ILE A 5 -0.05 10.90 15.93
N LEU A 6 -0.82 11.31 14.93
CA LEU A 6 -1.44 10.42 13.97
C LEU A 6 -0.35 9.73 13.16
N ALA A 7 -0.39 8.41 13.10
CA ALA A 7 0.56 7.65 12.28
C ALA A 7 0.20 7.76 10.80
N CYS A 8 1.23 7.72 9.94
CA CYS A 8 1.04 7.65 8.50
C CYS A 8 1.53 6.29 7.99
N TRP A 9 0.62 5.56 7.36
CA TRP A 9 0.82 4.21 6.86
C TRP A 9 0.85 4.17 5.33
N PHE A 10 1.51 3.16 4.78
CA PHE A 10 1.63 2.93 3.34
C PHE A 10 1.37 1.46 3.02
N THR A 11 0.69 1.20 1.90
CA THR A 11 0.46 -0.14 1.37
C THR A 11 0.16 -0.06 -0.13
N ALA A 12 0.18 -1.17 -0.84
CA ALA A 12 -0.22 -1.29 -2.24
C ALA A 12 -0.57 -2.74 -2.58
N ASP A 13 -1.12 -2.97 -3.76
CA ASP A 13 -1.29 -4.29 -4.36
C ASP A 13 -2.08 -5.26 -3.48
N THR A 14 -3.08 -4.78 -2.76
CA THR A 14 -3.96 -5.64 -1.96
C THR A 14 -4.74 -6.59 -2.85
N HIS A 15 -5.21 -6.13 -4.01
CA HIS A 15 -5.96 -6.94 -4.98
C HIS A 15 -7.12 -7.70 -4.34
N PHE A 16 -7.89 -7.06 -3.48
CA PHE A 16 -9.08 -7.67 -2.90
C PHE A 16 -10.01 -8.25 -3.96
N GLY A 17 -10.48 -9.47 -3.77
CA GLY A 17 -11.34 -10.19 -4.72
C GLY A 17 -10.60 -10.86 -5.87
N HIS A 18 -9.29 -10.67 -6.04
CA HIS A 18 -8.54 -11.11 -7.22
C HIS A 18 -7.98 -12.53 -7.08
N GLY A 19 -8.82 -13.55 -7.28
CA GLY A 19 -8.42 -14.95 -7.13
C GLY A 19 -7.30 -15.39 -8.07
N ALA A 20 -7.29 -14.91 -9.32
CA ALA A 20 -6.24 -15.26 -10.28
C ALA A 20 -4.86 -14.74 -9.83
N LEU A 21 -4.80 -13.51 -9.28
CA LEU A 21 -3.56 -12.95 -8.77
C LEU A 21 -3.06 -13.73 -7.54
N ARG A 22 -3.96 -14.12 -6.64
CA ARG A 22 -3.61 -14.95 -5.47
C ARG A 22 -2.82 -16.18 -5.89
N ALA A 23 -3.27 -16.88 -6.91
CA ALA A 23 -2.61 -18.06 -7.45
C ALA A 23 -1.27 -17.72 -8.14
N LEU A 24 -1.27 -16.68 -9.00
CA LEU A 24 -0.08 -16.23 -9.75
C LEU A 24 1.05 -15.80 -8.82
N MET A 25 0.73 -15.09 -7.75
CA MET A 25 1.69 -14.60 -6.75
C MET A 25 1.99 -15.63 -5.67
N ARG A 26 1.35 -16.81 -5.71
CA ARG A 26 1.48 -17.87 -4.70
C ARG A 26 1.24 -17.35 -3.28
N ARG A 27 0.27 -16.45 -3.11
CA ARG A 27 -0.09 -15.95 -1.79
C ARG A 27 -0.59 -17.09 -0.91
N PRO A 28 -0.15 -17.19 0.37
CA PRO A 28 -0.39 -18.34 1.23
C PRO A 28 -1.81 -18.31 1.85
N PHE A 29 -2.82 -18.25 1.00
CA PHE A 29 -4.23 -18.25 1.39
C PHE A 29 -4.99 -19.33 0.63
N ASP A 30 -5.86 -20.08 1.29
CA ASP A 30 -6.59 -21.21 0.70
C ASP A 30 -7.68 -20.73 -0.28
N SER A 31 -8.22 -19.53 -0.06
CA SER A 31 -9.29 -18.96 -0.89
C SER A 31 -9.12 -17.45 -1.06
N THR A 32 -9.82 -16.88 -2.06
CA THR A 32 -9.89 -15.44 -2.26
C THR A 32 -10.54 -14.74 -1.07
N ALA A 33 -11.65 -15.28 -0.57
CA ALA A 33 -12.33 -14.74 0.61
C ALA A 33 -11.44 -14.81 1.87
N GLY A 34 -10.67 -15.89 2.04
CA GLY A 34 -9.70 -16.01 3.12
C GLY A 34 -8.56 -14.99 3.00
N MET A 35 -8.06 -14.74 1.78
CA MET A 35 -7.10 -13.68 1.51
C MET A 35 -7.65 -12.31 1.87
N ASP A 36 -8.86 -11.98 1.40
CA ASP A 36 -9.49 -10.69 1.64
C ASP A 36 -9.70 -10.45 3.14
N ALA A 37 -10.21 -11.45 3.86
CA ALA A 37 -10.40 -11.36 5.30
C ALA A 37 -9.07 -11.17 6.07
N ALA A 38 -8.01 -11.89 5.68
CA ALA A 38 -6.71 -11.78 6.30
C ALA A 38 -6.06 -10.41 6.06
N LEU A 39 -6.12 -9.89 4.82
CA LEU A 39 -5.60 -8.56 4.48
C LEU A 39 -6.35 -7.46 5.22
N ALA A 40 -7.68 -7.52 5.28
CA ALA A 40 -8.50 -6.55 6.01
C ALA A 40 -8.22 -6.60 7.52
N ALA A 41 -8.07 -7.79 8.10
CA ALA A 41 -7.72 -7.96 9.51
C ALA A 41 -6.32 -7.40 9.82
N ALA A 42 -5.32 -7.70 8.98
CA ALA A 42 -3.95 -7.17 9.13
C ALA A 42 -3.89 -5.64 8.98
N TRP A 43 -4.67 -5.08 8.06
CA TRP A 43 -4.83 -3.63 7.91
C TRP A 43 -5.38 -3.01 9.20
N ASN A 44 -6.53 -3.51 9.68
CA ASN A 44 -7.21 -2.95 10.84
C ASN A 44 -6.46 -3.20 12.17
N ALA A 45 -5.62 -4.23 12.22
CA ALA A 45 -4.72 -4.45 13.36
C ALA A 45 -3.55 -3.47 13.41
N ALA A 46 -3.09 -2.99 12.24
CA ALA A 46 -1.97 -2.05 12.14
C ALA A 46 -2.44 -0.58 12.25
N VAL A 47 -3.50 -0.23 11.53
CA VAL A 47 -3.98 1.15 11.33
C VAL A 47 -5.08 1.47 12.32
N ALA A 48 -4.90 2.51 13.12
CA ALA A 48 -5.97 3.01 13.99
C ALA A 48 -7.02 3.80 13.17
N PRO A 49 -8.28 3.92 13.66
CA PRO A 49 -9.32 4.67 12.94
C PRO A 49 -8.95 6.11 12.61
N GLU A 50 -8.13 6.74 13.42
CA GLU A 50 -7.70 8.15 13.29
C GLU A 50 -6.45 8.33 12.44
N ASP A 51 -5.71 7.25 12.15
CA ASP A 51 -4.46 7.31 11.39
C ASP A 51 -4.70 7.68 9.92
N GLU A 52 -3.64 8.12 9.24
CA GLU A 52 -3.61 8.35 7.80
C GLU A 52 -3.02 7.12 7.09
N ILE A 53 -3.61 6.69 5.99
CA ILE A 53 -3.04 5.63 5.16
C ILE A 53 -3.13 5.94 3.67
N TRP A 54 -2.02 5.70 2.97
CA TRP A 54 -1.89 5.82 1.52
C TRP A 54 -1.81 4.44 0.89
N HIS A 55 -2.81 4.11 0.07
CA HIS A 55 -2.81 2.91 -0.77
C HIS A 55 -2.27 3.27 -2.15
N LEU A 56 -1.15 2.68 -2.54
CA LEU A 56 -0.44 3.02 -3.78
C LEU A 56 -0.85 2.15 -4.98
N GLY A 57 -2.15 1.90 -5.09
CA GLY A 57 -2.77 1.30 -6.26
C GLY A 57 -2.98 -0.21 -6.22
N ASP A 58 -3.81 -0.66 -7.15
CA ASP A 58 -4.26 -2.04 -7.28
C ASP A 58 -5.00 -2.53 -6.02
N PHE A 59 -6.06 -1.77 -5.66
CA PHE A 59 -6.83 -2.00 -4.44
C PHE A 59 -7.72 -3.24 -4.53
N ALA A 60 -8.65 -3.28 -5.49
CA ALA A 60 -9.65 -4.34 -5.57
C ALA A 60 -10.04 -4.67 -7.01
N ILE A 61 -10.10 -5.98 -7.31
CA ILE A 61 -10.52 -6.49 -8.61
C ILE A 61 -11.50 -7.64 -8.42
N GLY A 62 -12.73 -7.46 -8.87
CA GLY A 62 -13.75 -8.50 -8.78
C GLY A 62 -14.32 -8.73 -7.38
N HIS A 63 -14.01 -7.87 -6.42
CA HIS A 63 -14.64 -7.91 -5.10
C HIS A 63 -16.13 -7.55 -5.24
N PRO A 64 -17.04 -8.32 -4.61
CA PRO A 64 -18.49 -8.13 -4.78
C PRO A 64 -18.99 -6.78 -4.25
N ASP A 65 -18.39 -6.25 -3.20
CA ASP A 65 -18.74 -4.95 -2.63
C ASP A 65 -17.48 -4.19 -2.17
N PRO A 66 -16.77 -3.54 -3.08
CA PRO A 66 -15.56 -2.78 -2.73
C PRO A 66 -15.85 -1.52 -1.88
N ALA A 67 -17.08 -0.99 -1.94
CA ALA A 67 -17.47 0.16 -1.14
C ALA A 67 -17.63 -0.22 0.35
N ALA A 68 -18.33 -1.32 0.64
CA ALA A 68 -18.45 -1.82 2.01
C ALA A 68 -17.08 -2.28 2.56
N LEU A 69 -16.25 -2.93 1.72
CA LEU A 69 -14.89 -3.29 2.09
C LEU A 69 -14.10 -2.04 2.52
N LEU A 70 -14.05 -1.01 1.65
CA LEU A 70 -13.32 0.24 1.94
C LEU A 70 -13.85 0.93 3.20
N ALA A 71 -15.15 0.94 3.41
CA ALA A 71 -15.76 1.51 4.61
C ALA A 71 -15.38 0.75 5.89
N GLY A 72 -15.15 -0.56 5.81
CA GLY A 72 -14.73 -1.40 6.93
C GLY A 72 -13.25 -1.31 7.29
N LEU A 73 -12.42 -0.71 6.44
CA LEU A 73 -11.00 -0.51 6.69
C LEU A 73 -10.76 0.77 7.50
N HIS A 74 -9.89 0.69 8.51
CA HIS A 74 -9.54 1.80 9.38
C HIS A 74 -8.71 2.88 8.66
N GLY A 75 -8.70 4.05 9.27
CA GLY A 75 -7.87 5.18 8.88
C GLY A 75 -8.52 6.14 7.87
N ARG A 76 -7.94 7.33 7.74
CA ARG A 76 -8.21 8.27 6.67
C ARG A 76 -7.47 7.82 5.42
N LYS A 77 -8.19 7.25 4.47
CA LYS A 77 -7.64 6.50 3.34
C LYS A 77 -7.45 7.38 2.11
N HIS A 78 -6.28 7.32 1.50
CA HIS A 78 -5.92 7.98 0.24
C HIS A 78 -5.53 6.94 -0.81
N LEU A 79 -5.91 7.15 -2.07
CA LEU A 79 -5.58 6.28 -3.18
C LEU A 79 -4.64 6.96 -4.17
N ILE A 80 -3.53 6.31 -4.47
CA ILE A 80 -2.76 6.53 -5.71
C ILE A 80 -3.20 5.45 -6.69
N TRP A 81 -3.61 5.82 -7.89
CA TRP A 81 -4.17 4.87 -8.87
C TRP A 81 -3.16 3.85 -9.35
N GLY A 82 -3.52 2.58 -9.31
CA GLY A 82 -2.84 1.49 -10.00
C GLY A 82 -3.42 1.23 -11.39
N ASN A 83 -2.76 0.36 -12.14
CA ASN A 83 -3.24 -0.03 -13.47
C ASN A 83 -4.51 -0.89 -13.42
N ASN A 84 -4.77 -1.52 -12.28
CA ASN A 84 -5.95 -2.34 -12.06
C ASN A 84 -7.06 -1.63 -11.25
N ASP A 85 -6.96 -0.31 -11.05
CA ASP A 85 -8.02 0.47 -10.40
C ASP A 85 -8.90 1.15 -11.45
N PRO A 86 -10.07 0.58 -11.81
CA PRO A 86 -11.00 1.24 -12.72
C PRO A 86 -11.67 2.45 -12.05
N PRO A 87 -12.34 3.33 -12.83
CA PRO A 87 -13.07 4.47 -12.27
C PRO A 87 -13.98 4.10 -11.09
N ALA A 88 -14.67 2.95 -11.17
CA ALA A 88 -15.53 2.45 -10.09
C ALA A 88 -14.81 2.26 -8.75
N ILE A 89 -13.50 2.02 -8.74
CA ILE A 89 -12.67 1.94 -7.52
C ILE A 89 -12.12 3.31 -7.15
N ARG A 90 -11.64 4.08 -8.15
CA ARG A 90 -11.04 5.40 -7.93
C ARG A 90 -12.02 6.41 -7.34
N ASP A 91 -13.30 6.29 -7.70
CA ASP A 91 -14.36 7.23 -7.35
C ASP A 91 -15.17 6.81 -6.11
N LEU A 92 -14.75 5.76 -5.37
CA LEU A 92 -15.40 5.35 -4.13
C LEU A 92 -15.38 6.49 -3.11
N ALA A 93 -16.52 6.80 -2.53
CA ALA A 93 -16.70 7.89 -1.55
C ALA A 93 -15.89 7.70 -0.25
N GLY A 94 -15.37 6.50 0.00
CA GLY A 94 -14.52 6.20 1.17
C GLY A 94 -13.09 6.72 1.06
N TRP A 95 -12.64 7.19 -0.10
CA TRP A 95 -11.32 7.81 -0.27
C TRP A 95 -11.34 9.28 0.16
N ALA A 96 -10.42 9.68 1.03
CA ALA A 96 -10.20 11.07 1.38
C ALA A 96 -9.56 11.86 0.24
N SER A 97 -8.76 11.20 -0.59
CA SER A 97 -8.27 11.67 -1.89
C SER A 97 -7.99 10.50 -2.81
N SER A 98 -8.09 10.73 -4.13
CA SER A 98 -7.86 9.72 -5.16
C SER A 98 -7.21 10.38 -6.36
N GLN A 99 -5.97 10.01 -6.68
CA GLN A 99 -5.14 10.66 -7.70
C GLN A 99 -4.05 9.74 -8.25
N ALA A 100 -3.46 10.11 -9.38
CA ALA A 100 -2.42 9.28 -10.01
C ALA A 100 -1.05 9.40 -9.32
N TYR A 101 -0.76 10.53 -8.67
CA TYR A 101 0.55 10.88 -8.15
C TYR A 101 0.41 11.84 -6.97
N ALA A 102 1.30 11.74 -5.99
CA ALA A 102 1.38 12.70 -4.89
C ALA A 102 2.82 12.96 -4.46
N GLU A 103 3.05 14.18 -3.98
CA GLU A 103 4.27 14.57 -3.25
C GLU A 103 3.85 15.05 -1.86
N LEU A 104 4.49 14.56 -0.83
CA LEU A 104 4.19 14.98 0.54
C LEU A 104 5.42 14.94 1.44
N GLU A 105 5.36 15.68 2.52
CA GLU A 105 6.34 15.61 3.60
C GLU A 105 5.73 14.87 4.80
N ARG A 106 6.42 13.80 5.25
CA ARG A 106 6.06 13.06 6.47
C ARG A 106 7.32 12.68 7.23
N GLU A 107 7.30 12.84 8.53
CA GLU A 107 8.43 12.48 9.41
C GLU A 107 9.77 13.06 8.95
N GLY A 108 9.79 14.31 8.45
CA GLY A 108 10.98 14.99 7.95
C GLY A 108 11.53 14.47 6.62
N ARG A 109 10.76 13.67 5.89
CA ARG A 109 11.13 13.11 4.58
C ARG A 109 10.21 13.62 3.49
N PHE A 110 10.79 13.97 2.34
CA PHE A 110 10.03 14.27 1.13
C PHE A 110 9.75 12.97 0.37
N LEU A 111 8.49 12.68 0.15
CA LEU A 111 7.99 11.43 -0.42
C LEU A 111 7.38 11.68 -1.79
N ILE A 112 7.68 10.79 -2.73
CA ILE A 112 7.05 10.68 -4.03
C ILE A 112 6.24 9.41 -4.03
N LEU A 113 4.93 9.54 -4.18
CA LEU A 113 3.99 8.42 -4.22
C LEU A 113 3.50 8.21 -5.65
N PHE A 114 3.76 7.03 -6.18
CA PHE A 114 3.32 6.62 -7.50
C PHE A 114 3.17 5.10 -7.54
N HIS A 115 2.21 4.59 -8.29
CA HIS A 115 2.01 3.13 -8.33
C HIS A 115 3.22 2.39 -8.90
N TYR A 116 3.81 2.92 -9.97
CA TYR A 116 4.97 2.30 -10.61
C TYR A 116 6.29 2.74 -9.98
N PRO A 117 7.31 1.86 -9.92
CA PRO A 117 8.67 2.23 -9.53
C PRO A 117 9.26 3.20 -10.57
N LEU A 118 9.70 4.37 -10.10
CA LEU A 118 10.26 5.41 -10.95
C LEU A 118 11.76 5.19 -11.15
N ARG A 119 12.27 5.43 -12.36
CA ARG A 119 13.72 5.43 -12.63
C ARG A 119 14.40 6.70 -12.09
N SER A 120 13.67 7.82 -12.07
CA SER A 120 14.05 9.08 -11.46
C SER A 120 12.81 9.82 -10.97
N TRP A 121 12.96 10.63 -9.95
CA TRP A 121 11.84 11.37 -9.35
C TRP A 121 12.28 12.74 -8.81
N ASN A 122 11.31 13.59 -8.53
CA ASN A 122 11.54 14.93 -8.00
C ASN A 122 12.36 14.87 -6.70
N ARG A 123 13.35 15.74 -6.56
CA ARG A 123 14.25 15.83 -5.40
C ARG A 123 15.02 14.53 -5.07
N GLN A 124 15.16 13.59 -5.99
CA GLN A 124 15.94 12.36 -5.77
C GLN A 124 17.37 12.66 -5.30
N SER A 125 18.05 13.64 -5.94
CA SER A 125 19.38 14.10 -5.54
C SER A 125 19.41 14.80 -4.18
N LYS A 126 18.27 15.30 -3.71
CA LYS A 126 18.10 15.95 -2.41
C LYS A 126 17.59 15.01 -1.32
N GLY A 127 17.57 13.71 -1.58
CA GLY A 127 17.22 12.70 -0.59
C GLY A 127 15.74 12.30 -0.54
N ALA A 128 14.90 12.75 -1.50
CA ALA A 128 13.51 12.32 -1.58
C ALA A 128 13.38 10.80 -1.76
N TRP A 129 12.34 10.21 -1.17
CA TRP A 129 12.03 8.81 -1.27
C TRP A 129 10.91 8.57 -2.29
N ASN A 130 11.03 7.52 -3.11
CA ASN A 130 9.94 7.03 -3.94
C ASN A 130 9.33 5.79 -3.29
N LEU A 131 8.05 5.87 -2.96
CA LEU A 131 7.23 4.75 -2.52
C LEU A 131 6.36 4.29 -3.68
N HIS A 132 6.28 2.98 -3.91
CA HIS A 132 5.53 2.40 -5.04
C HIS A 132 4.94 1.04 -4.69
N GLY A 133 4.10 0.52 -5.56
CA GLY A 133 3.62 -0.86 -5.61
C GLY A 133 4.04 -1.55 -6.91
N HIS A 134 3.11 -2.25 -7.54
CA HIS A 134 3.18 -2.85 -8.87
C HIS A 134 4.17 -4.01 -9.02
N SER A 135 5.33 -3.95 -8.40
CA SER A 135 6.40 -4.93 -8.62
C SER A 135 6.29 -6.18 -7.75
N HIS A 136 5.41 -6.19 -6.74
CA HIS A 136 5.20 -7.32 -5.82
C HIS A 136 6.52 -7.87 -5.24
N GLY A 137 7.47 -6.98 -4.93
CA GLY A 137 8.79 -7.34 -4.42
C GLY A 137 9.76 -7.96 -5.43
N ARG A 138 9.40 -8.04 -6.71
CA ARG A 138 10.20 -8.69 -7.75
C ARG A 138 11.25 -7.79 -8.41
N LEU A 139 11.20 -6.49 -8.14
CA LEU A 139 12.14 -5.53 -8.70
C LEU A 139 13.27 -5.23 -7.72
N LYS A 140 14.51 -5.20 -8.21
CA LYS A 140 15.64 -4.70 -7.43
C LYS A 140 15.49 -3.19 -7.22
N PRO A 141 15.37 -2.72 -5.97
CA PRO A 141 15.13 -1.32 -5.70
C PRO A 141 16.35 -0.45 -6.00
N LEU A 142 16.09 0.82 -6.37
CA LEU A 142 17.09 1.86 -6.33
C LEU A 142 17.26 2.38 -4.89
N PRO A 143 18.38 3.06 -4.55
CA PRO A 143 18.52 3.74 -3.26
C PRO A 143 17.34 4.69 -3.01
N ARG A 144 16.75 4.62 -1.83
CA ARG A 144 15.57 5.41 -1.41
C ARG A 144 14.31 5.17 -2.27
N GLN A 145 14.20 4.00 -2.87
CA GLN A 145 13.01 3.51 -3.56
C GLN A 145 12.50 2.27 -2.83
N PHE A 146 11.21 2.26 -2.50
CA PHE A 146 10.62 1.22 -1.65
C PHE A 146 9.31 0.70 -2.22
N ASP A 147 9.25 -0.62 -2.42
CA ASP A 147 8.00 -1.32 -2.67
C ASP A 147 7.23 -1.45 -1.34
N VAL A 148 6.04 -0.86 -1.29
CA VAL A 148 5.14 -0.90 -0.13
C VAL A 148 3.97 -1.87 -0.34
N GLY A 149 4.00 -2.63 -1.44
CA GLY A 149 3.02 -3.67 -1.72
C GLY A 149 2.97 -4.73 -0.62
N VAL A 150 1.81 -5.35 -0.46
CA VAL A 150 1.58 -6.33 0.63
C VAL A 150 2.47 -7.57 0.51
N ASP A 151 2.84 -7.99 -0.71
CA ASP A 151 3.62 -9.21 -0.92
C ASP A 151 5.01 -9.15 -0.27
N PRO A 152 5.85 -8.09 -0.47
CA PRO A 152 7.15 -7.98 0.19
C PRO A 152 7.05 -7.51 1.65
N ARG A 153 5.85 -7.23 2.18
CA ARG A 153 5.64 -6.64 3.50
C ARG A 153 4.84 -7.52 4.46
N GLY A 154 4.75 -8.81 4.20
CA GLY A 154 4.06 -9.75 5.07
C GLY A 154 2.56 -9.48 5.17
N PHE A 155 1.95 -9.05 4.07
CA PHE A 155 0.51 -8.83 3.90
C PHE A 155 -0.10 -7.77 4.85
N ARG A 156 0.68 -6.75 5.22
CA ARG A 156 0.24 -5.68 6.13
C ARG A 156 0.74 -4.30 5.68
N PRO A 157 0.05 -3.21 6.06
CA PRO A 157 0.56 -1.85 5.94
C PRO A 157 1.86 -1.65 6.73
N ILE A 158 2.67 -0.70 6.29
CA ILE A 158 3.95 -0.34 6.92
C ILE A 158 4.06 1.16 7.17
N ARG A 159 4.93 1.56 8.09
CA ARG A 159 5.31 2.98 8.33
C ARG A 159 6.67 3.30 7.73
N LEU A 160 6.97 4.59 7.60
CA LEU A 160 8.28 5.03 7.11
C LEU A 160 9.42 4.52 7.99
N ALA A 161 9.20 4.43 9.30
CA ALA A 161 10.19 3.90 10.25
C ALA A 161 10.59 2.45 9.97
N ASP A 162 9.71 1.67 9.31
CA ASP A 162 9.96 0.27 8.95
C ASP A 162 10.76 0.14 7.64
N LEU A 163 10.98 1.27 6.92
CA LEU A 163 11.71 1.32 5.66
C LEU A 163 13.17 1.67 5.92
N THR A 164 14.07 0.71 5.69
CA THR A 164 15.51 0.92 5.81
C THR A 164 16.13 1.07 4.43
N PRO A 165 16.83 2.19 4.14
CA PRO A 165 17.56 2.34 2.89
C PRO A 165 18.57 1.19 2.70
N GLY A 166 18.41 0.43 1.61
CA GLY A 166 19.29 -0.69 1.27
C GLY A 166 18.87 -2.05 1.83
N ALA A 167 17.84 -2.15 2.66
CA ALA A 167 17.23 -3.44 3.00
C ALA A 167 16.34 -3.89 1.82
N GLY A 168 16.68 -5.00 1.22
CA GLY A 168 15.78 -5.71 0.30
C GLY A 168 14.51 -6.19 1.03
N PRO A 169 13.54 -6.79 0.30
CA PRO A 169 12.33 -7.32 0.91
C PRO A 169 12.71 -8.25 2.06
N THR A 170 12.09 -8.05 3.21
CA THR A 170 12.20 -9.00 4.31
C THR A 170 11.51 -10.28 3.86
N SER A 171 12.29 -11.28 3.48
CA SER A 171 11.78 -12.64 3.33
C SER A 171 11.22 -13.03 4.70
N GLY A 172 9.89 -13.14 4.78
CA GLY A 172 9.28 -13.77 5.93
C GLY A 172 9.90 -15.15 6.10
N ASP A 173 10.38 -15.45 7.29
CA ASP A 173 10.89 -16.77 7.63
C ASP A 173 9.85 -17.82 7.25
N ALA A 174 10.17 -18.58 6.19
CA ALA A 174 9.49 -19.82 5.92
C ALA A 174 10.00 -20.84 6.94
N ALA A 175 9.21 -21.06 7.95
CA ALA A 175 9.31 -22.25 8.79
C ALA A 175 8.12 -23.15 8.52
#